data_1da680a4930b9b2a6ec168bd3f69c54e
#
_entry.id   1da680a4930b9b2a6ec168bd3f69c54e
#
_cell.length_a   1.000
_cell.length_b   1.000
_cell.length_c   1.000
_cell.angle_alpha   90.00
_cell.angle_beta   90.00
_cell.angle_gamma   90.00
#
_symmetry.space_group_name_H-M   'P 1'
#
loop_
_entity.id
_entity.type
_entity.pdbx_description
1 polymer ?
#
loop_
_entity_poly.entity_id
_entity_poly.type
_entity_poly.pdbx_seq_one_letter_code
_entity_poly.pdbx_strand_id
1 'polypeptide(L)'
;SYTRPGELHEIDPATGEDALLKRATVLGNFNPRDYMERRVWITARDGERIPVSLVWHRDCPAQDSPMFITGYGAYEISSDPGFSVSRLSMLDRGVLYAVPHIRGGGEMGRAWYEQGRRLNKKHSFEDFVDATRALQKAHLADAWRTVANGGSAGGLLMGAIANMAPECYAGVEADVPFVDALTSILDPDLPLTVTEWDEWGDPLHDPEVYQYMKSYTCLLYTSPSPRDISGS
;
A
#
# COMPACT_ATOMS: atom_id res chain seq x y z
N SER A 1 -16.96 0.67 -1.00
CA SER A 1 -16.88 0.20 0.40
C SER A 1 -16.06 -1.08 0.47
N TYR A 2 -15.32 -1.27 1.54
CA TYR A 2 -14.59 -2.51 1.81
C TYR A 2 -15.49 -3.64 2.30
N THR A 3 -16.66 -3.30 2.87
CA THR A 3 -17.54 -4.23 3.59
C THR A 3 -18.87 -4.50 2.90
N ARG A 4 -19.15 -3.84 1.78
CA ARG A 4 -20.39 -4.03 1.01
C ARG A 4 -20.09 -4.47 -0.41
N PRO A 5 -20.73 -5.55 -0.89
CA PRO A 5 -20.62 -5.98 -2.29
C PRO A 5 -21.16 -4.91 -3.22
N GLY A 6 -20.77 -4.97 -4.50
CA GLY A 6 -21.22 -4.04 -5.52
C GLY A 6 -22.74 -4.06 -5.69
N GLU A 7 -23.33 -2.87 -5.83
CA GLU A 7 -24.75 -2.67 -6.07
C GLU A 7 -24.94 -1.83 -7.34
N LEU A 8 -25.99 -2.14 -8.09
CA LEU A 8 -26.44 -1.35 -9.23
C LEU A 8 -27.76 -0.69 -8.84
N HIS A 9 -27.80 0.62 -8.96
CA HIS A 9 -28.96 1.44 -8.63
C HIS A 9 -29.45 2.19 -9.85
N GLU A 10 -30.75 2.43 -9.93
CA GLU A 10 -31.37 3.38 -10.84
C GLU A 10 -31.83 4.60 -10.02
N ILE A 11 -31.38 5.78 -10.43
CA ILE A 11 -31.74 7.04 -9.77
C ILE A 11 -32.55 7.87 -10.73
N ASP A 12 -33.77 8.25 -10.35
CA ASP A 12 -34.59 9.23 -11.08
C ASP A 12 -34.05 10.64 -10.77
N PRO A 13 -33.46 11.35 -11.75
CA PRO A 13 -32.90 12.66 -11.50
C PRO A 13 -33.94 13.75 -11.21
N ALA A 14 -35.23 13.51 -11.54
CA ALA A 14 -36.30 14.45 -11.29
C ALA A 14 -36.87 14.37 -9.87
N THR A 15 -36.94 13.16 -9.31
CA THR A 15 -37.51 12.90 -7.97
C THR A 15 -36.47 12.60 -6.92
N GLY A 16 -35.25 12.18 -7.34
CA GLY A 16 -34.20 11.67 -6.45
C GLY A 16 -34.51 10.26 -5.92
N GLU A 17 -35.52 9.57 -6.46
CA GLU A 17 -35.83 8.19 -6.07
C GLU A 17 -34.70 7.26 -6.47
N ASP A 18 -34.25 6.43 -5.54
CA ASP A 18 -33.15 5.48 -5.68
C ASP A 18 -33.69 4.06 -5.55
N ALA A 19 -33.69 3.30 -6.64
CA ALA A 19 -34.13 1.91 -6.72
C ALA A 19 -32.94 0.96 -6.87
N LEU A 20 -32.75 0.04 -5.92
CA LEU A 20 -31.77 -1.04 -6.04
C LEU A 20 -32.21 -2.05 -7.11
N LEU A 21 -31.48 -2.11 -8.24
CA LEU A 21 -31.74 -3.05 -9.31
C LEU A 21 -31.06 -4.40 -9.11
N LYS A 22 -29.81 -4.40 -8.61
CA LYS A 22 -29.01 -5.62 -8.44
C LYS A 22 -27.98 -5.44 -7.35
N ARG A 23 -27.77 -6.50 -6.57
CA ARG A 23 -26.66 -6.62 -5.62
C ARG A 23 -25.83 -7.86 -5.97
N ALA A 24 -24.49 -7.75 -5.93
CA ALA A 24 -23.60 -8.87 -6.10
C ALA A 24 -23.83 -9.90 -4.98
N THR A 25 -23.99 -11.18 -5.36
CA THR A 25 -24.22 -12.26 -4.41
C THR A 25 -22.92 -12.66 -3.72
N VAL A 26 -22.95 -12.77 -2.40
CA VAL A 26 -21.87 -13.35 -1.60
C VAL A 26 -22.39 -14.65 -1.01
N LEU A 27 -21.67 -15.73 -1.29
CA LEU A 27 -22.06 -17.06 -0.80
C LEU A 27 -21.67 -17.22 0.69
N GLY A 28 -22.41 -18.06 1.41
CA GLY A 28 -22.21 -18.32 2.83
C GLY A 28 -23.01 -17.36 3.72
N ASN A 29 -22.63 -17.29 4.99
CA ASN A 29 -23.34 -16.50 6.01
C ASN A 29 -22.82 -15.05 6.11
N PHE A 30 -22.57 -14.43 4.96
CA PHE A 30 -22.09 -13.06 4.93
C PHE A 30 -23.17 -12.06 5.36
N ASN A 31 -22.82 -11.21 6.35
CA ASN A 31 -23.63 -10.07 6.75
C ASN A 31 -22.71 -8.82 6.81
N PRO A 32 -22.96 -7.79 5.98
CA PRO A 32 -22.11 -6.59 5.97
C PRO A 32 -22.08 -5.82 7.30
N ARG A 33 -23.07 -6.06 8.20
CA ARG A 33 -23.10 -5.45 9.53
C ARG A 33 -22.09 -6.03 10.50
N ASP A 34 -21.48 -7.17 10.19
CA ASP A 34 -20.47 -7.81 11.04
C ASP A 34 -19.08 -7.19 10.84
N TYR A 35 -18.94 -6.33 9.84
CA TYR A 35 -17.68 -5.68 9.51
C TYR A 35 -17.77 -4.17 9.74
N MET A 36 -16.69 -3.64 10.29
CA MET A 36 -16.53 -2.21 10.57
C MET A 36 -15.47 -1.62 9.67
N GLU A 37 -15.70 -0.40 9.19
CA GLU A 37 -14.70 0.37 8.47
C GLU A 37 -14.59 1.78 9.05
N ARG A 38 -13.38 2.29 9.14
CA ARG A 38 -13.11 3.64 9.66
C ARG A 38 -11.90 4.23 8.94
N ARG A 39 -11.95 5.53 8.67
CA ARG A 39 -10.78 6.30 8.28
C ARG A 39 -10.23 7.04 9.49
N VAL A 40 -8.92 6.86 9.70
CA VAL A 40 -8.14 7.61 10.70
C VAL A 40 -7.09 8.46 9.98
N TRP A 41 -6.56 9.46 10.69
CA TRP A 41 -5.50 10.31 10.17
C TRP A 41 -4.29 10.16 11.09
N ILE A 42 -3.15 9.84 10.52
CA ILE A 42 -1.89 9.82 11.23
C ILE A 42 -1.05 11.04 10.82
N THR A 43 -0.10 11.42 11.66
CA THR A 43 0.87 12.45 11.33
C THR A 43 2.21 11.79 11.03
N ALA A 44 2.72 12.00 9.81
CA ALA A 44 4.03 11.53 9.39
C ALA A 44 5.14 12.31 10.10
N ARG A 45 6.38 11.82 9.99
CA ARG A 45 7.57 12.41 10.59
C ARG A 45 7.85 13.85 10.14
N ASP A 46 7.43 14.20 8.93
CA ASP A 46 7.56 15.53 8.32
C ASP A 46 6.35 16.44 8.59
N GLY A 47 5.36 15.96 9.34
CA GLY A 47 4.18 16.70 9.74
C GLY A 47 2.96 16.53 8.79
N GLU A 48 3.12 15.85 7.65
CA GLU A 48 2.00 15.59 6.74
C GLU A 48 0.94 14.68 7.38
N ARG A 49 -0.31 14.88 6.96
CA ARG A 49 -1.46 14.12 7.46
C ARG A 49 -1.83 13.01 6.47
N ILE A 50 -1.58 11.77 6.86
CA ILE A 50 -1.82 10.59 6.02
C ILE A 50 -3.15 9.93 6.41
N PRO A 51 -4.12 9.80 5.47
CA PRO A 51 -5.34 9.06 5.73
C PRO A 51 -5.05 7.56 5.72
N VAL A 52 -5.63 6.83 6.67
CA VAL A 52 -5.52 5.37 6.75
C VAL A 52 -6.90 4.77 6.87
N SER A 53 -7.27 3.89 5.95
CA SER A 53 -8.49 3.10 6.02
C SER A 53 -8.26 1.84 6.83
N LEU A 54 -9.11 1.59 7.80
CA LEU A 54 -9.09 0.42 8.68
C LEU A 54 -10.37 -0.38 8.49
N VAL A 55 -10.25 -1.71 8.43
CA VAL A 55 -11.38 -2.64 8.31
C VAL A 55 -11.16 -3.81 9.26
N TRP A 56 -12.19 -4.18 10.03
CA TRP A 56 -12.13 -5.28 11.00
C TRP A 56 -13.50 -5.93 11.23
N HIS A 57 -13.52 -7.14 11.76
CA HIS A 57 -14.77 -7.79 12.20
C HIS A 57 -15.20 -7.20 13.55
N ARG A 58 -16.50 -6.88 13.70
CA ARG A 58 -17.02 -6.17 14.88
C ARG A 58 -16.75 -6.91 16.20
N ASP A 59 -16.80 -8.25 16.18
CA ASP A 59 -16.57 -9.08 17.38
C ASP A 59 -15.08 -9.27 17.69
N CYS A 60 -14.21 -8.80 16.81
CA CYS A 60 -12.76 -8.80 16.95
C CYS A 60 -12.25 -7.36 16.90
N PRO A 61 -12.50 -6.54 17.94
CA PRO A 61 -12.11 -5.13 17.94
C PRO A 61 -10.61 -5.00 17.76
N ALA A 62 -10.20 -3.99 16.99
CA ALA A 62 -8.80 -3.71 16.73
C ALA A 62 -8.09 -3.25 18.01
N GLN A 63 -7.49 -4.19 18.73
CA GLN A 63 -6.65 -3.96 19.90
C GLN A 63 -5.54 -5.00 19.91
N ASP A 64 -4.30 -4.52 19.70
CA ASP A 64 -3.11 -5.39 19.53
C ASP A 64 -3.36 -6.57 18.57
N SER A 65 -4.13 -6.30 17.49
CA SER A 65 -4.58 -7.32 16.54
C SER A 65 -3.44 -7.75 15.59
N PRO A 66 -3.49 -8.96 15.05
CA PRO A 66 -2.78 -9.24 13.80
C PRO A 66 -3.20 -8.22 12.76
N MET A 67 -2.27 -7.69 12.00
CA MET A 67 -2.55 -6.69 10.96
C MET A 67 -2.05 -7.15 9.60
N PHE A 68 -2.89 -6.96 8.58
CA PHE A 68 -2.48 -7.01 7.19
C PHE A 68 -2.57 -5.60 6.63
N ILE A 69 -1.40 -5.01 6.30
CA ILE A 69 -1.31 -3.65 5.80
C ILE A 69 -0.81 -3.66 4.36
N THR A 70 -1.54 -3.00 3.45
CA THR A 70 -1.22 -3.00 2.02
C THR A 70 -1.09 -1.59 1.48
N GLY A 71 -0.20 -1.40 0.49
CA GLY A 71 0.00 -0.12 -0.15
C GLY A 71 0.61 -0.21 -1.54
N TYR A 72 0.53 0.90 -2.28
CA TYR A 72 1.08 1.04 -3.62
C TYR A 72 1.95 2.29 -3.77
N GLY A 73 1.36 3.49 -3.73
CA GLY A 73 2.05 4.77 -3.64
C GLY A 73 2.82 5.17 -4.90
N ALA A 74 2.30 4.90 -6.10
CA ALA A 74 2.92 5.28 -7.36
C ALA A 74 1.87 5.58 -8.45
N TYR A 75 2.26 6.27 -9.51
CA TYR A 75 1.49 6.54 -10.74
C TYR A 75 0.17 7.27 -10.52
N GLU A 76 0.03 8.02 -9.43
CA GLU A 76 -1.25 8.69 -9.07
C GLU A 76 -2.42 7.68 -8.88
N ILE A 77 -2.10 6.38 -8.71
CA ILE A 77 -3.12 5.35 -8.51
C ILE A 77 -3.68 5.44 -7.10
N SER A 78 -5.00 5.61 -6.99
CA SER A 78 -5.71 5.63 -5.72
C SER A 78 -6.06 4.21 -5.27
N SER A 79 -5.82 3.91 -3.99
CA SER A 79 -6.26 2.66 -3.35
C SER A 79 -7.73 2.77 -2.96
N ASP A 80 -8.62 2.68 -3.94
CA ASP A 80 -10.06 2.82 -3.73
C ASP A 80 -10.66 1.65 -2.94
N PRO A 81 -11.69 1.91 -2.13
CA PRO A 81 -12.35 0.87 -1.34
C PRO A 81 -13.11 -0.10 -2.25
N GLY A 82 -12.61 -1.32 -2.38
CA GLY A 82 -13.24 -2.43 -3.10
C GLY A 82 -13.66 -3.56 -2.16
N PHE A 83 -14.82 -4.16 -2.39
CA PHE A 83 -15.25 -5.37 -1.69
C PHE A 83 -14.43 -6.57 -2.15
N SER A 84 -14.02 -7.42 -1.19
CA SER A 84 -13.25 -8.64 -1.47
C SER A 84 -13.65 -9.77 -0.53
N VAL A 85 -14.06 -10.90 -1.11
CA VAL A 85 -14.41 -12.12 -0.34
C VAL A 85 -13.17 -12.70 0.36
N SER A 86 -12.00 -12.66 -0.27
CA SER A 86 -10.76 -13.14 0.34
C SER A 86 -10.39 -12.33 1.60
N ARG A 87 -10.64 -11.02 1.59
CA ARG A 87 -10.45 -10.16 2.78
C ARG A 87 -11.34 -10.58 3.94
N LEU A 88 -12.61 -10.94 3.68
CA LEU A 88 -13.51 -11.39 4.75
C LEU A 88 -12.89 -12.55 5.54
N SER A 89 -12.23 -13.49 4.86
CA SER A 89 -11.57 -14.62 5.52
C SER A 89 -10.48 -14.20 6.52
N MET A 90 -9.79 -13.08 6.28
CA MET A 90 -8.83 -12.51 7.23
C MET A 90 -9.56 -11.82 8.39
N LEU A 91 -10.58 -11.00 8.07
CA LEU A 91 -11.35 -10.26 9.07
C LEU A 91 -12.05 -11.22 10.06
N ASP A 92 -12.62 -12.32 9.56
CA ASP A 92 -13.27 -13.36 10.38
C ASP A 92 -12.31 -14.07 11.34
N ARG A 93 -11.00 -13.99 11.08
CA ARG A 93 -9.94 -14.50 11.94
C ARG A 93 -9.36 -13.43 12.88
N GLY A 94 -9.96 -12.26 12.95
CA GLY A 94 -9.55 -11.17 13.82
C GLY A 94 -8.38 -10.34 13.29
N VAL A 95 -8.06 -10.43 12.00
CA VAL A 95 -7.04 -9.59 11.37
C VAL A 95 -7.58 -8.19 11.14
N LEU A 96 -6.85 -7.17 11.57
CA LEU A 96 -7.06 -5.78 11.17
C LEU A 96 -6.50 -5.59 9.76
N TYR A 97 -7.34 -5.17 8.81
CA TYR A 97 -6.91 -4.79 7.46
C TYR A 97 -6.71 -3.29 7.40
N ALA A 98 -5.53 -2.84 6.96
CA ALA A 98 -5.16 -1.44 6.91
C ALA A 98 -4.67 -1.04 5.52
N VAL A 99 -5.10 0.14 5.06
CA VAL A 99 -4.66 0.76 3.80
C VAL A 99 -4.25 2.20 4.08
N PRO A 100 -2.98 2.50 4.26
CA PRO A 100 -2.48 3.86 4.28
C PRO A 100 -2.49 4.44 2.86
N HIS A 101 -3.10 5.61 2.71
CA HIS A 101 -3.18 6.35 1.45
C HIS A 101 -1.96 7.27 1.33
N ILE A 102 -0.83 6.66 1.01
CA ILE A 102 0.49 7.29 1.02
C ILE A 102 0.73 8.19 -0.17
N ARG A 103 1.68 9.13 -0.03
CA ARG A 103 2.13 9.99 -1.13
C ARG A 103 2.62 9.16 -2.32
N GLY A 104 2.43 9.68 -3.54
CA GLY A 104 2.62 8.94 -4.80
C GLY A 104 1.34 8.32 -5.34
N GLY A 105 0.31 8.14 -4.49
CA GLY A 105 -1.07 7.86 -4.90
C GLY A 105 -1.84 9.13 -5.28
N GLY A 106 -3.09 8.96 -5.73
CA GLY A 106 -3.97 10.04 -6.16
C GLY A 106 -5.02 10.50 -5.15
N GLU A 107 -5.10 9.86 -3.97
CA GLU A 107 -6.20 9.99 -3.03
C GLU A 107 -6.41 11.43 -2.51
N MET A 108 -5.32 12.20 -2.41
CA MET A 108 -5.34 13.60 -1.97
C MET A 108 -5.08 14.58 -3.14
N GLY A 109 -5.23 14.11 -4.38
CA GLY A 109 -5.05 14.90 -5.60
C GLY A 109 -3.61 15.02 -6.07
N ARG A 110 -3.40 15.82 -7.14
CA ARG A 110 -2.14 15.91 -7.87
C ARG A 110 -0.94 16.25 -7.00
N ALA A 111 -1.08 17.16 -6.05
CA ALA A 111 0.02 17.55 -5.16
C ALA A 111 0.51 16.37 -4.30
N TRP A 112 -0.40 15.47 -3.90
CA TRP A 112 -0.09 14.27 -3.16
C TRP A 112 0.76 13.29 -3.97
N TYR A 113 0.43 13.11 -5.23
CA TYR A 113 1.21 12.35 -6.18
C TYR A 113 2.60 12.94 -6.39
N GLU A 114 2.70 14.24 -6.68
CA GLU A 114 3.98 14.93 -6.93
C GLU A 114 4.94 14.84 -5.72
N GLN A 115 4.42 14.80 -4.52
CA GLN A 115 5.21 14.64 -3.30
C GLN A 115 5.68 13.21 -3.03
N GLY A 116 5.33 12.24 -3.86
CA GLY A 116 5.71 10.84 -3.71
C GLY A 116 6.35 10.23 -4.97
N ARG A 117 6.81 11.03 -5.94
CA ARG A 117 7.50 10.55 -7.15
C ARG A 117 8.86 11.18 -7.36
N ARG A 118 9.66 10.63 -8.25
CA ARG A 118 11.02 11.11 -8.60
C ARG A 118 11.87 11.33 -7.34
N LEU A 119 12.45 12.51 -7.17
CA LEU A 119 13.28 12.88 -6.01
C LEU A 119 12.50 12.96 -4.68
N ASN A 120 11.18 12.76 -4.71
CA ASN A 120 10.32 12.71 -3.53
C ASN A 120 9.87 11.29 -3.18
N LYS A 121 10.30 10.27 -3.92
CA LYS A 121 9.80 8.88 -3.80
C LYS A 121 9.89 8.30 -2.40
N LYS A 122 10.91 8.65 -1.64
CA LYS A 122 11.09 8.16 -0.26
C LYS A 122 9.94 8.55 0.67
N HIS A 123 9.23 9.64 0.40
CA HIS A 123 8.05 9.98 1.20
C HIS A 123 6.97 8.88 1.17
N SER A 124 6.81 8.17 0.03
CA SER A 124 5.88 7.03 -0.04
C SER A 124 6.26 5.94 0.97
N PHE A 125 7.55 5.62 1.07
CA PHE A 125 8.07 4.58 1.97
C PHE A 125 7.98 5.02 3.42
N GLU A 126 8.35 6.28 3.71
CA GLU A 126 8.29 6.89 5.03
C GLU A 126 6.86 6.97 5.55
N ASP A 127 5.91 7.40 4.71
CA ASP A 127 4.49 7.45 5.03
C ASP A 127 3.94 6.09 5.45
N PHE A 128 4.31 5.03 4.72
CA PHE A 128 3.87 3.67 5.02
C PHE A 128 4.42 3.18 6.36
N VAL A 129 5.71 3.40 6.61
CA VAL A 129 6.35 3.06 7.89
C VAL A 129 5.73 3.86 9.04
N ASP A 130 5.52 5.16 8.86
CA ASP A 130 4.95 6.03 9.90
C ASP A 130 3.50 5.66 10.20
N ALA A 131 2.70 5.30 9.17
CA ALA A 131 1.35 4.77 9.36
C ALA A 131 1.38 3.47 10.17
N THR A 132 2.27 2.53 9.81
CA THR A 132 2.43 1.26 10.53
C THR A 132 2.79 1.49 12.00
N ARG A 133 3.81 2.30 12.27
CA ARG A 133 4.23 2.64 13.64
C ARG A 133 3.15 3.34 14.45
N ALA A 134 2.40 4.24 13.82
CA ALA A 134 1.30 4.93 14.49
C ALA A 134 0.19 3.97 14.93
N LEU A 135 -0.18 3.01 14.08
CA LEU A 135 -1.18 2.00 14.41
C LEU A 135 -0.70 1.07 15.54
N GLN A 136 0.56 0.66 15.52
CA GLN A 136 1.18 -0.15 16.58
C GLN A 136 1.28 0.61 17.90
N LYS A 137 1.73 1.86 17.86
CA LYS A 137 1.80 2.75 19.04
C LYS A 137 0.43 3.02 19.66
N ALA A 138 -0.62 3.06 18.84
CA ALA A 138 -2.00 3.22 19.29
C ALA A 138 -2.62 1.93 19.81
N HIS A 139 -1.87 0.83 19.89
CA HIS A 139 -2.34 -0.49 20.30
C HIS A 139 -3.50 -1.02 19.43
N LEU A 140 -3.56 -0.63 18.16
CA LEU A 140 -4.50 -1.20 17.20
C LEU A 140 -3.94 -2.46 16.54
N ALA A 141 -2.62 -2.53 16.40
CA ALA A 141 -1.90 -3.64 15.76
C ALA A 141 -0.68 -4.07 16.59
N ASP A 142 -0.33 -5.35 16.46
CA ASP A 142 0.86 -5.96 17.07
C ASP A 142 1.97 -6.10 16.01
N ALA A 143 3.16 -5.56 16.28
CA ALA A 143 4.31 -5.62 15.38
C ALA A 143 4.71 -7.08 15.03
N TRP A 144 4.68 -7.97 16.01
CA TRP A 144 5.02 -9.39 15.86
C TRP A 144 4.00 -10.18 15.02
N ARG A 145 2.87 -9.57 14.69
CA ARG A 145 1.78 -10.15 13.89
C ARG A 145 1.33 -9.22 12.77
N THR A 146 2.20 -8.28 12.37
CA THR A 146 1.95 -7.38 11.23
C THR A 146 2.60 -7.93 9.97
N VAL A 147 1.81 -8.13 8.93
CA VAL A 147 2.27 -8.49 7.59
C VAL A 147 1.99 -7.31 6.65
N ALA A 148 3.02 -6.86 5.94
CA ALA A 148 2.90 -5.87 4.88
C ALA A 148 2.83 -6.54 3.51
N ASN A 149 1.99 -6.00 2.62
CA ASN A 149 1.79 -6.52 1.26
C ASN A 149 1.81 -5.38 0.23
N GLY A 150 2.39 -5.68 -0.93
CA GLY A 150 2.35 -4.78 -2.08
C GLY A 150 2.87 -5.44 -3.35
N GLY A 151 2.28 -5.09 -4.50
CA GLY A 151 2.64 -5.65 -5.79
C GLY A 151 3.25 -4.63 -6.75
N SER A 152 4.09 -5.07 -7.70
CA SER A 152 4.71 -4.22 -8.73
C SER A 152 5.49 -3.05 -8.10
N ALA A 153 5.07 -1.80 -8.32
CA ALA A 153 5.61 -0.61 -7.62
C ALA A 153 5.37 -0.67 -6.10
N GLY A 154 4.25 -1.26 -5.65
CA GLY A 154 4.02 -1.61 -4.25
C GLY A 154 4.99 -2.67 -3.74
N GLY A 155 5.53 -3.53 -4.61
CA GLY A 155 6.61 -4.46 -4.29
C GLY A 155 7.94 -3.75 -4.03
N LEU A 156 8.25 -2.66 -4.74
CA LEU A 156 9.37 -1.77 -4.40
C LEU A 156 9.16 -1.14 -3.01
N LEU A 157 7.96 -0.66 -2.72
CA LEU A 157 7.58 -0.18 -1.38
C LEU A 157 7.89 -1.25 -0.33
N MET A 158 7.50 -2.50 -0.58
CA MET A 158 7.74 -3.61 0.35
C MET A 158 9.23 -3.86 0.59
N GLY A 159 10.05 -3.88 -0.46
CA GLY A 159 11.50 -4.01 -0.32
C GLY A 159 12.13 -2.83 0.44
N ALA A 160 11.66 -1.61 0.18
CA ALA A 160 12.16 -0.42 0.87
C ALA A 160 11.83 -0.45 2.37
N ILE A 161 10.58 -0.75 2.75
CA ILE A 161 10.18 -0.79 4.17
C ILE A 161 10.83 -1.93 4.95
N ALA A 162 11.09 -3.07 4.30
CA ALA A 162 11.80 -4.19 4.90
C ALA A 162 13.23 -3.80 5.31
N ASN A 163 13.88 -2.89 4.54
CA ASN A 163 15.19 -2.34 4.87
C ASN A 163 15.13 -1.19 5.89
N MET A 164 14.06 -0.34 5.81
CA MET A 164 13.96 0.86 6.63
C MET A 164 13.46 0.59 8.06
N ALA A 165 12.59 -0.41 8.23
CA ALA A 165 11.90 -0.66 9.50
C ALA A 165 11.55 -2.15 9.68
N PRO A 166 12.54 -3.07 9.62
CA PRO A 166 12.29 -4.50 9.73
C PRO A 166 11.58 -4.89 11.03
N GLU A 167 11.79 -4.13 12.09
CA GLU A 167 11.18 -4.36 13.41
C GLU A 167 9.65 -4.15 13.42
N CYS A 168 9.09 -3.50 12.41
CA CYS A 168 7.66 -3.23 12.32
C CYS A 168 6.84 -4.41 11.77
N TYR A 169 7.51 -5.41 11.17
CA TYR A 169 6.83 -6.43 10.38
C TYR A 169 7.28 -7.84 10.79
N ALA A 170 6.31 -8.73 11.02
CA ALA A 170 6.53 -10.16 11.16
C ALA A 170 6.77 -10.84 9.81
N GLY A 171 6.29 -10.24 8.73
CA GLY A 171 6.47 -10.69 7.37
C GLY A 171 6.18 -9.60 6.34
N VAL A 172 6.78 -9.74 5.18
CA VAL A 172 6.58 -8.85 4.03
C VAL A 172 6.30 -9.72 2.81
N GLU A 173 5.16 -9.48 2.16
CA GLU A 173 4.74 -10.12 0.94
C GLU A 173 4.90 -9.13 -0.23
N ALA A 174 5.79 -9.46 -1.17
CA ALA A 174 6.09 -8.63 -2.32
C ALA A 174 5.71 -9.39 -3.61
N ASP A 175 4.59 -9.00 -4.22
CA ASP A 175 4.07 -9.64 -5.41
C ASP A 175 4.66 -9.00 -6.67
N VAL A 176 5.29 -9.82 -7.54
CA VAL A 176 5.94 -9.35 -8.79
C VAL A 176 6.72 -8.04 -8.60
N PRO A 177 7.64 -7.98 -7.61
CA PRO A 177 8.15 -6.72 -7.09
C PRO A 177 9.14 -6.03 -8.02
N PHE A 178 9.05 -4.71 -8.12
CA PHE A 178 10.00 -3.85 -8.82
C PHE A 178 11.16 -3.43 -7.89
N VAL A 179 11.88 -4.40 -7.32
CA VAL A 179 12.89 -4.15 -6.27
C VAL A 179 14.25 -3.68 -6.78
N ASP A 180 14.60 -4.00 -8.02
CA ASP A 180 15.81 -3.51 -8.68
C ASP A 180 15.46 -2.36 -9.65
N ALA A 181 14.88 -1.30 -9.09
CA ALA A 181 14.42 -0.17 -9.86
C ALA A 181 15.55 0.53 -10.62
N LEU A 182 16.71 0.73 -9.97
CA LEU A 182 17.83 1.46 -10.59
C LEU A 182 18.36 0.75 -11.83
N THR A 183 18.68 -0.55 -11.74
CA THR A 183 19.22 -1.30 -12.87
C THR A 183 18.24 -1.35 -14.04
N SER A 184 16.96 -1.57 -13.75
CA SER A 184 15.93 -1.60 -14.80
C SER A 184 15.76 -0.25 -15.50
N ILE A 185 15.73 0.86 -14.74
CA ILE A 185 15.50 2.20 -15.30
C ILE A 185 16.75 2.78 -15.99
N LEU A 186 17.91 2.20 -15.76
CA LEU A 186 19.15 2.56 -16.50
C LEU A 186 19.22 1.98 -17.92
N ASP A 187 18.42 0.97 -18.22
CA ASP A 187 18.44 0.32 -19.54
C ASP A 187 17.33 0.88 -20.45
N PRO A 188 17.64 1.82 -21.37
CA PRO A 188 16.63 2.45 -22.22
C PRO A 188 16.05 1.49 -23.29
N ASP A 189 16.70 0.33 -23.52
CA ASP A 189 16.25 -0.66 -24.49
C ASP A 189 15.18 -1.61 -23.91
N LEU A 190 15.02 -1.62 -22.58
CA LEU A 190 13.92 -2.36 -21.97
C LEU A 190 12.57 -1.69 -22.28
N PRO A 191 11.54 -2.48 -22.62
CA PRO A 191 10.22 -1.96 -22.84
C PRO A 191 9.73 -1.11 -21.65
N LEU A 192 9.10 0.03 -21.95
CA LEU A 192 8.54 1.00 -21.00
C LEU A 192 9.55 1.88 -20.27
N THR A 193 10.84 1.57 -20.18
CA THR A 193 11.83 2.30 -19.38
C THR A 193 11.79 3.81 -19.60
N VAL A 194 11.83 4.28 -20.86
CA VAL A 194 11.83 5.73 -21.17
C VAL A 194 10.54 6.41 -20.70
N THR A 195 9.41 5.74 -20.78
CA THR A 195 8.13 6.27 -20.27
C THR A 195 8.06 6.27 -18.75
N GLU A 196 8.78 5.37 -18.11
CA GLU A 196 8.86 5.25 -16.65
C GLU A 196 9.72 6.36 -15.99
N TRP A 197 10.56 7.06 -16.77
CA TRP A 197 11.31 8.22 -16.27
C TRP A 197 10.42 9.34 -15.73
N ASP A 198 9.19 9.42 -16.21
CA ASP A 198 8.20 10.35 -15.63
C ASP A 198 7.85 10.04 -14.18
N GLU A 199 7.79 8.77 -13.80
CA GLU A 199 7.50 8.35 -12.44
C GLU A 199 8.74 8.31 -11.55
N TRP A 200 9.82 7.69 -12.02
CA TRP A 200 11.00 7.38 -11.21
C TRP A 200 12.14 8.41 -11.34
N GLY A 201 12.15 9.16 -12.43
CA GLY A 201 13.26 10.01 -12.85
C GLY A 201 14.16 9.32 -13.86
N ASP A 202 15.08 10.09 -14.47
CA ASP A 202 16.03 9.64 -15.48
C ASP A 202 17.43 9.47 -14.88
N PRO A 203 17.79 8.30 -14.35
CA PRO A 203 19.11 8.07 -13.74
C PRO A 203 20.22 7.92 -14.78
N LEU A 204 19.88 7.75 -16.07
CA LEU A 204 20.86 7.62 -17.15
C LEU A 204 21.51 8.96 -17.48
N HIS A 205 20.75 10.05 -17.47
CA HIS A 205 21.19 11.38 -17.85
C HIS A 205 21.33 12.35 -16.67
N ASP A 206 20.79 12.01 -15.50
CA ASP A 206 20.83 12.84 -14.30
C ASP A 206 21.53 12.12 -13.12
N PRO A 207 22.76 12.55 -12.77
CA PRO A 207 23.51 11.96 -11.65
C PRO A 207 22.82 12.12 -10.29
N GLU A 208 22.01 13.16 -10.07
CA GLU A 208 21.26 13.35 -8.82
C GLU A 208 20.17 12.28 -8.69
N VAL A 209 19.43 12.06 -9.77
CA VAL A 209 18.42 10.99 -9.84
C VAL A 209 19.07 9.62 -9.64
N TYR A 210 20.22 9.37 -10.25
CA TYR A 210 20.98 8.12 -10.06
C TYR A 210 21.29 7.88 -8.58
N GLN A 211 21.90 8.86 -7.91
CA GLN A 211 22.25 8.72 -6.49
C GLN A 211 21.03 8.57 -5.60
N TYR A 212 19.96 9.29 -5.91
CA TYR A 212 18.71 9.19 -5.18
C TYR A 212 18.08 7.81 -5.31
N MET A 213 17.93 7.28 -6.53
CA MET A 213 17.41 5.94 -6.78
C MET A 213 18.29 4.86 -6.14
N LYS A 214 19.61 4.99 -6.24
CA LYS A 214 20.56 4.09 -5.58
C LYS A 214 20.32 4.01 -4.08
N SER A 215 19.91 5.09 -3.45
CA SER A 215 19.71 5.17 -2.01
C SER A 215 18.47 4.42 -1.49
N TYR A 216 17.60 3.92 -2.36
CA TYR A 216 16.43 3.13 -1.97
C TYR A 216 16.25 1.84 -2.80
N THR A 217 17.04 1.60 -3.82
CA THR A 217 16.98 0.35 -4.59
C THR A 217 17.32 -0.83 -3.67
N CYS A 218 16.36 -1.70 -3.45
CA CYS A 218 16.35 -2.64 -2.35
C CYS A 218 17.47 -3.66 -2.42
N LEU A 219 17.79 -4.17 -3.61
CA LEU A 219 18.81 -5.20 -3.80
C LEU A 219 20.25 -4.71 -3.56
N LEU A 220 20.49 -3.41 -3.58
CA LEU A 220 21.81 -2.84 -3.30
C LEU A 220 22.13 -2.77 -1.79
N TYR A 221 21.13 -2.91 -0.94
CA TYR A 221 21.26 -2.83 0.51
C TYR A 221 21.04 -4.16 1.22
N THR A 222 20.46 -5.14 0.56
CA THR A 222 20.16 -6.44 1.16
C THR A 222 21.23 -7.46 0.85
N SER A 223 21.35 -8.38 1.75
CA SER A 223 22.18 -9.59 1.80
C SER A 223 22.61 -10.15 0.46
N PRO A 224 23.79 -10.78 0.43
CA PRO A 224 24.29 -11.48 -0.76
C PRO A 224 23.19 -12.39 -1.31
N SER A 225 22.98 -12.34 -2.62
CA SER A 225 22.06 -13.27 -3.27
C SER A 225 22.56 -14.71 -3.06
N PRO A 226 21.70 -15.72 -3.16
CA PRO A 226 22.15 -17.12 -3.10
C PRO A 226 23.27 -17.45 -4.09
N ARG A 227 23.47 -16.64 -5.14
CA ARG A 227 24.59 -16.79 -6.06
C ARG A 227 25.91 -16.27 -5.48
N ASP A 228 25.87 -15.31 -4.57
CA ASP A 228 27.06 -14.74 -3.93
C ASP A 228 27.62 -15.64 -2.83
N ILE A 229 26.81 -16.60 -2.35
CA ILE A 229 27.19 -17.59 -1.33
C ILE A 229 27.84 -18.84 -1.95
N SER A 230 27.72 -19.05 -3.26
CA SER A 230 28.23 -20.23 -3.96
C SER A 230 29.70 -20.14 -4.40
N GLY A 231 30.44 -19.15 -3.95
CA GLY A 231 31.85 -18.85 -4.31
C GLY A 231 32.87 -19.05 -3.18
N SER A 232 32.64 -19.97 -2.24
CA SER A 232 33.63 -20.37 -1.23
C SER A 232 33.83 -21.88 -1.19
#